data_8a316bc47e57b45f046fd19ce5e483c8
#
_entry.id   8a316bc47e57b45f046fd19ce5e483c8
#
_cell.length_a   1.000
_cell.length_b   1.000
_cell.length_c   1.000
_cell.angle_alpha   90.00
_cell.angle_beta   90.00
_cell.angle_gamma   90.00
#
_symmetry.space_group_name_H-M   'P 1'
#
loop_
_entity.id
_entity.type
_entity.pdbx_description
1 polymer ?
#
loop_
_entity_poly.entity_id
_entity_poly.type
_entity_poly.pdbx_seq_one_letter_code
_entity_poly.pdbx_strand_id
1 'polypeptide(L)'
;MSQVNTSWISKLVSGAQLEAQATELAALRKQIAELSQELKVRSDIMDLTSIVSFADLKGDIVTVNDKFTEVSKYSRDELIGRPHNTTRHPDMSKETFKQVWSTIGRGGTFRGVIKNRAKDGTPYYVDAVIAPFLGENGKPTKYLGVRYDITVQELERQNAKGVLDAIDESYGYIEFDLGGNVLQANKNFLALVEYQLDEIKGKHHRTFVDPSQSNLPEYAQFWADLNAGKAQNNVFKRITKSRKEIWIQAVYAPVKDEMGRIFKIVKIATDVTAQINAANMLKEAVEQAQKVTSAAKDGDLSQRIPLDGKTG
;
A
#
# COMPACT_ATOMS: atom_id res chain seq x y z
N MET A 1 -53.91 -79.16 -8.83
CA MET A 1 -53.93 -78.16 -7.77
C MET A 1 -52.84 -77.11 -8.00
N SER A 2 -53.27 -75.93 -8.17
CA SER A 2 -52.80 -74.57 -8.03
C SER A 2 -51.48 -74.19 -8.70
N GLN A 3 -51.65 -73.77 -9.98
CA GLN A 3 -50.81 -72.72 -10.52
C GLN A 3 -51.24 -71.42 -9.81
N VAL A 4 -50.58 -71.08 -8.72
CA VAL A 4 -50.72 -69.75 -8.11
C VAL A 4 -50.11 -68.75 -9.04
N ASN A 5 -50.94 -67.84 -9.43
CA ASN A 5 -50.80 -66.78 -10.39
C ASN A 5 -49.65 -65.81 -10.03
N THR A 6 -48.40 -66.16 -10.39
CA THR A 6 -47.18 -65.40 -10.19
C THR A 6 -47.19 -64.07 -11.00
N SER A 7 -48.12 -63.92 -11.94
CA SER A 7 -48.20 -62.77 -12.85
C SER A 7 -48.69 -61.48 -12.14
N TRP A 8 -49.58 -61.55 -11.18
CA TRP A 8 -50.05 -60.33 -10.46
C TRP A 8 -49.06 -59.84 -9.40
N ILE A 9 -48.37 -60.78 -8.75
CA ILE A 9 -47.30 -60.45 -7.78
C ILE A 9 -46.13 -59.78 -8.50
N SER A 10 -45.70 -60.27 -9.68
CA SER A 10 -44.65 -59.64 -10.47
C SER A 10 -45.06 -58.23 -10.97
N LYS A 11 -46.35 -58.02 -11.32
CA LYS A 11 -46.90 -56.71 -11.69
C LYS A 11 -47.01 -55.77 -10.52
N LEU A 12 -47.36 -56.26 -9.32
CA LEU A 12 -47.41 -55.46 -8.08
C LEU A 12 -45.98 -55.05 -7.63
N VAL A 13 -45.02 -55.96 -7.68
CA VAL A 13 -43.61 -55.70 -7.36
C VAL A 13 -43.05 -54.70 -8.40
N SER A 14 -43.35 -54.84 -9.69
CA SER A 14 -42.90 -53.88 -10.70
C SER A 14 -43.57 -52.52 -10.56
N GLY A 15 -44.86 -52.47 -10.11
CA GLY A 15 -45.57 -51.23 -9.83
C GLY A 15 -44.96 -50.48 -8.63
N ALA A 16 -44.73 -51.18 -7.52
CA ALA A 16 -44.06 -50.58 -6.37
C ALA A 16 -42.63 -50.08 -6.63
N GLN A 17 -41.89 -50.83 -7.46
CA GLN A 17 -40.55 -50.40 -7.91
C GLN A 17 -40.63 -49.14 -8.80
N LEU A 18 -41.61 -49.07 -9.72
CA LEU A 18 -41.82 -47.89 -10.54
C LEU A 18 -42.24 -46.66 -9.72
N GLU A 19 -43.08 -46.81 -8.74
CA GLU A 19 -43.44 -45.72 -7.81
C GLU A 19 -42.27 -45.25 -6.95
N ALA A 20 -41.44 -46.19 -6.43
CA ALA A 20 -40.23 -45.84 -5.70
C ALA A 20 -39.23 -45.10 -6.58
N GLN A 21 -39.01 -45.55 -7.81
CA GLN A 21 -38.11 -44.85 -8.77
C GLN A 21 -38.71 -43.49 -9.18
N ALA A 22 -40.01 -43.34 -9.35
CA ALA A 22 -40.62 -42.05 -9.62
C ALA A 22 -40.45 -41.07 -8.48
N THR A 23 -40.58 -41.53 -7.24
CA THR A 23 -40.38 -40.72 -6.05
C THR A 23 -38.90 -40.29 -5.90
N GLU A 24 -37.97 -41.20 -6.11
CA GLU A 24 -36.53 -40.91 -6.11
C GLU A 24 -36.16 -39.90 -7.21
N LEU A 25 -36.68 -40.09 -8.43
CA LEU A 25 -36.48 -39.17 -9.54
C LEU A 25 -37.03 -37.78 -9.25
N ALA A 26 -38.21 -37.68 -8.61
CA ALA A 26 -38.77 -36.42 -8.18
C ALA A 26 -37.92 -35.70 -7.11
N ALA A 27 -37.40 -36.46 -6.15
CA ALA A 27 -36.48 -35.94 -5.13
C ALA A 27 -35.18 -35.43 -5.74
N LEU A 28 -34.57 -36.20 -6.64
CA LEU A 28 -33.36 -35.80 -7.36
C LEU A 28 -33.58 -34.54 -8.22
N ARG A 29 -34.71 -34.46 -8.92
CA ARG A 29 -35.05 -33.26 -9.68
C ARG A 29 -35.21 -32.02 -8.82
N LYS A 30 -35.82 -32.15 -7.64
CA LYS A 30 -35.93 -31.08 -6.68
C LYS A 30 -34.55 -30.63 -6.18
N GLN A 31 -33.71 -31.57 -5.83
CA GLN A 31 -32.33 -31.29 -5.37
C GLN A 31 -31.49 -30.61 -6.48
N ILE A 32 -31.61 -31.05 -7.73
CA ILE A 32 -30.95 -30.41 -8.86
C ILE A 32 -31.46 -28.98 -9.06
N ALA A 33 -32.76 -28.74 -8.94
CA ALA A 33 -33.33 -27.40 -9.08
C ALA A 33 -32.82 -26.46 -7.96
N GLU A 34 -32.77 -26.93 -6.71
CA GLU A 34 -32.23 -26.16 -5.56
C GLU A 34 -30.76 -25.83 -5.74
N LEU A 35 -29.92 -26.79 -6.11
CA LEU A 35 -28.51 -26.59 -6.38
C LEU A 35 -28.29 -25.66 -7.59
N SER A 36 -29.09 -25.78 -8.63
CA SER A 36 -29.01 -24.91 -9.81
C SER A 36 -29.34 -23.46 -9.46
N GLN A 37 -30.36 -23.26 -8.61
CA GLN A 37 -30.71 -21.92 -8.11
C GLN A 37 -29.60 -21.33 -7.24
N GLU A 38 -29.02 -22.12 -6.33
CA GLU A 38 -27.91 -21.69 -5.51
C GLU A 38 -26.67 -21.28 -6.34
N LEU A 39 -26.30 -22.12 -7.31
CA LEU A 39 -25.21 -21.84 -8.25
C LEU A 39 -25.48 -20.57 -9.06
N LYS A 40 -26.74 -20.37 -9.50
CA LYS A 40 -27.10 -19.15 -10.23
C LYS A 40 -26.90 -17.90 -9.39
N VAL A 41 -27.38 -17.88 -8.14
CA VAL A 41 -27.21 -16.74 -7.24
C VAL A 41 -25.72 -16.46 -6.99
N ARG A 42 -24.92 -17.48 -6.77
CA ARG A 42 -23.46 -17.32 -6.61
C ARG A 42 -22.80 -16.75 -7.86
N SER A 43 -23.19 -17.21 -9.05
CA SER A 43 -22.69 -16.69 -10.33
C SER A 43 -23.12 -15.24 -10.54
N ASP A 44 -24.38 -14.92 -10.29
CA ASP A 44 -24.89 -13.56 -10.45
C ASP A 44 -24.16 -12.56 -9.54
N ILE A 45 -23.84 -12.94 -8.30
CA ILE A 45 -23.04 -12.12 -7.38
C ILE A 45 -21.60 -11.94 -7.92
N MET A 46 -20.96 -13.01 -8.39
CA MET A 46 -19.61 -12.91 -8.97
C MET A 46 -19.61 -12.01 -10.22
N ASP A 47 -20.63 -12.12 -11.05
CA ASP A 47 -20.73 -11.32 -12.28
C ASP A 47 -20.92 -9.82 -12.01
N LEU A 48 -21.58 -9.47 -10.89
CA LEU A 48 -21.73 -8.08 -10.46
C LEU A 48 -20.47 -7.47 -9.87
N THR A 49 -19.69 -8.27 -9.13
CA THR A 49 -18.59 -7.76 -8.28
C THR A 49 -17.21 -7.99 -8.87
N SER A 50 -17.07 -8.93 -9.82
CA SER A 50 -15.78 -9.42 -10.27
C SER A 50 -15.68 -9.47 -11.80
N ILE A 51 -14.47 -9.39 -12.29
CA ILE A 51 -14.12 -9.63 -13.69
C ILE A 51 -13.99 -11.14 -13.87
N VAL A 52 -14.91 -11.76 -14.59
CA VAL A 52 -14.98 -13.22 -14.77
C VAL A 52 -14.71 -13.60 -16.21
N SER A 53 -13.94 -14.66 -16.41
CA SER A 53 -13.70 -15.26 -17.70
C SER A 53 -13.49 -16.76 -17.61
N PHE A 54 -13.92 -17.49 -18.64
CA PHE A 54 -13.48 -18.85 -18.88
C PHE A 54 -12.49 -18.88 -20.05
N ALA A 55 -11.50 -19.75 -19.95
CA ALA A 55 -10.56 -20.01 -21.02
C ALA A 55 -10.42 -21.51 -21.29
N ASP A 56 -10.07 -21.84 -22.52
CA ASP A 56 -9.72 -23.20 -22.90
C ASP A 56 -8.31 -23.60 -22.41
N LEU A 57 -7.87 -24.81 -22.76
CA LEU A 57 -6.56 -25.33 -22.36
C LEU A 57 -5.38 -24.59 -22.99
N LYS A 58 -5.60 -23.85 -24.10
CA LYS A 58 -4.59 -23.02 -24.74
C LYS A 58 -4.51 -21.61 -24.11
N GLY A 59 -5.52 -21.26 -23.30
CA GLY A 59 -5.66 -19.94 -22.70
C GLY A 59 -6.45 -18.97 -23.58
N ASP A 60 -7.15 -19.45 -24.59
CA ASP A 60 -8.03 -18.63 -25.39
C ASP A 60 -9.35 -18.40 -24.63
N ILE A 61 -9.83 -17.17 -24.67
CA ILE A 61 -11.03 -16.74 -23.93
C ILE A 61 -12.28 -17.38 -24.57
N VAL A 62 -13.03 -18.14 -23.79
CA VAL A 62 -14.27 -18.79 -24.20
C VAL A 62 -15.48 -17.91 -23.85
N THR A 63 -15.51 -17.35 -22.66
CA THR A 63 -16.56 -16.43 -22.20
C THR A 63 -15.99 -15.35 -21.30
N VAL A 64 -16.68 -14.21 -21.27
CA VAL A 64 -16.42 -13.10 -20.35
C VAL A 64 -17.75 -12.53 -19.84
N ASN A 65 -17.78 -11.99 -18.62
CA ASN A 65 -18.91 -11.25 -18.12
C ASN A 65 -18.85 -9.76 -18.52
N ASP A 66 -19.90 -9.01 -18.20
CA ASP A 66 -20.00 -7.59 -18.55
C ASP A 66 -18.95 -6.75 -17.84
N LYS A 67 -18.60 -7.11 -16.60
CA LYS A 67 -17.53 -6.44 -15.85
C LYS A 67 -16.16 -6.54 -16.54
N PHE A 68 -15.88 -7.65 -17.21
CA PHE A 68 -14.64 -7.79 -18.00
C PHE A 68 -14.63 -6.80 -19.16
N THR A 69 -15.74 -6.66 -19.89
CA THR A 69 -15.85 -5.72 -21.03
C THR A 69 -15.79 -4.27 -20.56
N GLU A 70 -16.43 -3.95 -19.43
CA GLU A 70 -16.40 -2.62 -18.80
C GLU A 70 -14.97 -2.18 -18.46
N VAL A 71 -14.24 -3.00 -17.70
CA VAL A 71 -12.90 -2.65 -17.19
C VAL A 71 -11.85 -2.70 -18.29
N SER A 72 -11.90 -3.72 -19.16
CA SER A 72 -10.92 -3.88 -20.24
C SER A 72 -11.18 -2.98 -21.46
N LYS A 73 -12.39 -2.41 -21.57
CA LYS A 73 -12.84 -1.58 -22.72
C LYS A 73 -12.82 -2.30 -24.07
N TYR A 74 -12.65 -3.63 -24.08
CA TYR A 74 -12.83 -4.47 -25.24
C TYR A 74 -14.29 -4.94 -25.30
N SER A 75 -14.85 -5.03 -26.51
CA SER A 75 -16.13 -5.70 -26.67
C SER A 75 -15.99 -7.21 -26.46
N ARG A 76 -17.11 -7.87 -26.19
CA ARG A 76 -17.14 -9.33 -26.02
C ARG A 76 -16.62 -10.06 -27.27
N ASP A 77 -17.03 -9.60 -28.46
CA ASP A 77 -16.61 -10.20 -29.74
C ASP A 77 -15.12 -10.02 -30.02
N GLU A 78 -14.51 -8.96 -29.49
CA GLU A 78 -13.06 -8.75 -29.60
C GLU A 78 -12.25 -9.61 -28.64
N LEU A 79 -12.88 -10.13 -27.58
CA LEU A 79 -12.22 -10.96 -26.57
C LEU A 79 -12.39 -12.46 -26.82
N ILE A 80 -13.57 -12.91 -27.23
CA ILE A 80 -13.85 -14.32 -27.47
C ILE A 80 -12.93 -14.89 -28.55
N GLY A 81 -12.33 -16.04 -28.28
CA GLY A 81 -11.35 -16.70 -29.16
C GLY A 81 -9.97 -16.07 -29.20
N ARG A 82 -9.74 -14.98 -28.42
CA ARG A 82 -8.42 -14.38 -28.29
C ARG A 82 -7.71 -14.91 -27.06
N PRO A 83 -6.36 -15.01 -27.09
CA PRO A 83 -5.61 -15.42 -25.92
C PRO A 83 -5.67 -14.35 -24.83
N HIS A 84 -5.66 -14.77 -23.57
CA HIS A 84 -5.70 -13.88 -22.41
C HIS A 84 -4.58 -12.82 -22.37
N ASN A 85 -3.50 -13.04 -23.12
CA ASN A 85 -2.43 -12.03 -23.23
C ASN A 85 -2.86 -10.77 -24.00
N THR A 86 -4.03 -10.74 -24.62
CA THR A 86 -4.63 -9.57 -25.27
C THR A 86 -4.72 -8.39 -24.29
N THR A 87 -5.05 -8.65 -23.03
CA THR A 87 -5.13 -7.60 -21.98
C THR A 87 -3.86 -7.45 -21.16
N ARG A 88 -2.80 -8.18 -21.47
CA ARG A 88 -1.56 -8.15 -20.69
C ARG A 88 -0.86 -6.79 -20.81
N HIS A 89 -0.46 -6.22 -19.67
CA HIS A 89 0.41 -5.05 -19.66
C HIS A 89 1.88 -5.44 -19.98
N PRO A 90 2.61 -4.65 -20.79
CA PRO A 90 4.00 -4.94 -21.13
C PRO A 90 4.95 -5.04 -19.92
N ASP A 91 4.70 -4.26 -18.86
CA ASP A 91 5.52 -4.25 -17.64
C ASP A 91 5.42 -5.54 -16.80
N MET A 92 4.41 -6.38 -17.08
CA MET A 92 4.29 -7.65 -16.36
C MET A 92 5.36 -8.66 -16.80
N SER A 93 6.07 -9.19 -15.80
CA SER A 93 7.17 -10.13 -16.04
C SER A 93 6.68 -11.41 -16.72
N LYS A 94 7.54 -12.01 -17.55
CA LYS A 94 7.26 -13.32 -18.16
C LYS A 94 7.19 -14.43 -17.12
N GLU A 95 7.91 -14.28 -16.02
CA GLU A 95 7.97 -15.23 -14.89
C GLU A 95 6.64 -15.35 -14.18
N THR A 96 5.92 -14.24 -13.98
CA THR A 96 4.56 -14.28 -13.41
C THR A 96 3.64 -15.18 -14.23
N PHE A 97 3.67 -15.05 -15.56
CA PHE A 97 2.81 -15.87 -16.41
C PHE A 97 3.29 -17.33 -16.52
N LYS A 98 4.59 -17.60 -16.44
CA LYS A 98 5.09 -18.97 -16.29
C LYS A 98 4.56 -19.61 -15.01
N GLN A 99 4.56 -18.85 -13.90
CA GLN A 99 4.01 -19.31 -12.62
C GLN A 99 2.50 -19.59 -12.74
N VAL A 100 1.73 -18.67 -13.34
CA VAL A 100 0.29 -18.90 -13.61
C VAL A 100 0.10 -20.24 -14.30
N TRP A 101 0.71 -20.41 -15.48
CA TRP A 101 0.53 -21.60 -16.31
C TRP A 101 1.04 -22.89 -15.66
N SER A 102 2.18 -22.83 -14.96
CA SER A 102 2.72 -24.00 -14.25
C SER A 102 1.83 -24.45 -13.10
N THR A 103 1.16 -23.50 -12.44
CA THR A 103 0.25 -23.80 -11.32
C THR A 103 -1.06 -24.40 -11.82
N ILE A 104 -1.76 -23.68 -12.73
CA ILE A 104 -3.09 -24.12 -13.19
C ILE A 104 -3.01 -25.34 -14.08
N GLY A 105 -1.94 -25.50 -14.85
CA GLY A 105 -1.72 -26.68 -15.70
C GLY A 105 -1.47 -27.97 -14.91
N ARG A 106 -1.04 -27.87 -13.65
CA ARG A 106 -0.91 -29.02 -12.72
C ARG A 106 -2.16 -29.25 -11.87
N GLY A 107 -3.26 -28.54 -12.13
CA GLY A 107 -4.50 -28.65 -11.36
C GLY A 107 -4.55 -27.75 -10.13
N GLY A 108 -3.54 -26.91 -9.89
CA GLY A 108 -3.52 -25.96 -8.76
C GLY A 108 -4.27 -24.66 -9.06
N THR A 109 -4.54 -23.88 -8.02
CA THR A 109 -5.14 -22.54 -8.12
C THR A 109 -4.05 -21.48 -8.00
N PHE A 110 -3.97 -20.58 -8.97
CA PHE A 110 -3.12 -19.39 -8.90
C PHE A 110 -3.86 -18.24 -8.21
N ARG A 111 -3.13 -17.47 -7.39
CA ARG A 111 -3.57 -16.19 -6.84
C ARG A 111 -2.44 -15.16 -6.91
N GLY A 112 -2.77 -13.93 -7.32
CA GLY A 112 -1.80 -12.83 -7.34
C GLY A 112 -2.31 -11.60 -8.05
N VAL A 113 -1.58 -10.49 -7.84
CA VAL A 113 -1.88 -9.21 -8.50
C VAL A 113 -1.32 -9.22 -9.92
N ILE A 114 -2.17 -8.87 -10.87
CA ILE A 114 -1.82 -8.77 -12.30
C ILE A 114 -2.13 -7.35 -12.78
N LYS A 115 -1.14 -6.69 -13.40
CA LYS A 115 -1.31 -5.44 -14.13
C LYS A 115 -1.72 -5.77 -15.56
N ASN A 116 -2.84 -5.23 -15.99
CA ASN A 116 -3.38 -5.36 -17.34
C ASN A 116 -3.40 -4.02 -18.06
N ARG A 117 -3.72 -4.04 -19.34
CA ARG A 117 -3.89 -2.86 -20.18
C ARG A 117 -5.24 -2.96 -20.91
N ALA A 118 -6.08 -1.96 -20.74
CA ALA A 118 -7.32 -1.79 -21.46
C ALA A 118 -7.06 -1.44 -22.93
N LYS A 119 -8.08 -1.54 -23.77
CA LYS A 119 -8.02 -1.27 -25.22
C LYS A 119 -7.52 0.14 -25.55
N ASP A 120 -7.87 1.13 -24.74
CA ASP A 120 -7.44 2.53 -24.89
C ASP A 120 -6.02 2.81 -24.35
N GLY A 121 -5.33 1.77 -23.87
CA GLY A 121 -3.98 1.88 -23.30
C GLY A 121 -3.96 2.09 -21.79
N THR A 122 -5.09 2.36 -21.14
CA THR A 122 -5.17 2.61 -19.69
C THR A 122 -4.74 1.35 -18.91
N PRO A 123 -3.79 1.43 -17.95
CA PRO A 123 -3.46 0.32 -17.08
C PRO A 123 -4.57 0.10 -16.06
N TYR A 124 -4.84 -1.18 -15.74
CA TYR A 124 -5.68 -1.56 -14.62
C TYR A 124 -5.07 -2.74 -13.86
N TYR A 125 -5.36 -2.82 -12.58
CA TYR A 125 -4.79 -3.82 -11.68
C TYR A 125 -5.88 -4.72 -11.12
N VAL A 126 -5.60 -6.00 -11.07
CA VAL A 126 -6.55 -6.99 -10.57
C VAL A 126 -5.90 -7.92 -9.55
N ASP A 127 -6.60 -8.23 -8.43
CA ASP A 127 -6.30 -9.41 -7.61
C ASP A 127 -6.98 -10.60 -8.27
N ALA A 128 -6.18 -11.47 -8.87
CA ALA A 128 -6.65 -12.56 -9.71
C ALA A 128 -6.57 -13.91 -8.99
N VAL A 129 -7.67 -14.66 -9.06
CA VAL A 129 -7.72 -16.08 -8.72
C VAL A 129 -8.06 -16.85 -10.00
N ILE A 130 -7.19 -17.78 -10.41
CA ILE A 130 -7.37 -18.59 -11.61
C ILE A 130 -7.29 -20.05 -11.22
N ALA A 131 -8.34 -20.80 -11.50
CA ALA A 131 -8.47 -22.22 -11.15
C ALA A 131 -8.87 -23.07 -12.36
N PRO A 132 -8.37 -24.31 -12.46
CA PRO A 132 -8.80 -25.25 -13.46
C PRO A 132 -10.10 -25.95 -13.05
N PHE A 133 -10.94 -26.26 -14.03
CA PHE A 133 -11.91 -27.35 -13.89
C PHE A 133 -11.20 -28.65 -14.23
N LEU A 134 -11.29 -29.64 -13.34
CA LEU A 134 -10.67 -30.94 -13.52
C LEU A 134 -11.69 -31.96 -14.11
N GLY A 135 -11.27 -32.72 -15.08
CA GLY A 135 -12.03 -33.87 -15.58
C GLY A 135 -11.89 -35.09 -14.66
N GLU A 136 -12.54 -36.18 -14.98
CA GLU A 136 -12.53 -37.46 -14.24
C GLU A 136 -11.10 -38.03 -14.07
N ASN A 137 -10.21 -37.71 -14.99
CA ASN A 137 -8.80 -38.13 -14.97
C ASN A 137 -7.91 -37.18 -14.13
N GLY A 138 -8.49 -36.24 -13.40
CA GLY A 138 -7.77 -35.25 -12.59
C GLY A 138 -7.01 -34.18 -13.41
N LYS A 139 -7.15 -34.16 -14.73
CA LYS A 139 -6.48 -33.14 -15.58
C LYS A 139 -7.39 -31.96 -15.85
N PRO A 140 -6.83 -30.73 -16.03
CA PRO A 140 -7.60 -29.57 -16.44
C PRO A 140 -8.38 -29.82 -17.74
N THR A 141 -9.61 -29.29 -17.77
CA THR A 141 -10.48 -29.28 -18.98
C THR A 141 -10.74 -27.86 -19.47
N LYS A 142 -10.76 -26.90 -18.58
CA LYS A 142 -10.89 -25.44 -18.83
C LYS A 142 -10.44 -24.68 -17.60
N TYR A 143 -10.25 -23.39 -17.74
CA TYR A 143 -9.86 -22.48 -16.65
C TYR A 143 -10.95 -21.45 -16.37
N LEU A 144 -11.17 -21.15 -15.09
CA LEU A 144 -11.97 -20.03 -14.61
C LEU A 144 -11.04 -18.99 -13.98
N GLY A 145 -11.14 -17.75 -14.43
CA GLY A 145 -10.49 -16.61 -13.80
C GLY A 145 -11.52 -15.69 -13.19
N VAL A 146 -11.42 -15.46 -11.88
CA VAL A 146 -12.17 -14.47 -11.12
C VAL A 146 -11.19 -13.41 -10.64
N ARG A 147 -11.48 -12.14 -10.89
CA ARG A 147 -10.55 -11.03 -10.60
C ARG A 147 -11.30 -9.87 -9.99
N TYR A 148 -10.75 -9.29 -8.95
CA TYR A 148 -11.25 -8.04 -8.38
C TYR A 148 -10.44 -6.87 -8.93
N ASP A 149 -11.13 -5.84 -9.41
CA ASP A 149 -10.47 -4.59 -9.81
C ASP A 149 -9.98 -3.86 -8.55
N ILE A 150 -8.67 -3.71 -8.47
CA ILE A 150 -7.97 -3.02 -7.37
C ILE A 150 -7.20 -1.80 -7.88
N THR A 151 -7.59 -1.27 -9.04
CA THR A 151 -6.86 -0.20 -9.73
C THR A 151 -6.75 1.04 -8.86
N VAL A 152 -7.86 1.47 -8.25
CA VAL A 152 -7.87 2.66 -7.39
C VAL A 152 -6.93 2.47 -6.20
N GLN A 153 -7.06 1.36 -5.49
CA GLN A 153 -6.24 1.03 -4.31
C GLN A 153 -4.75 0.96 -4.66
N GLU A 154 -4.43 0.35 -5.80
CA GLU A 154 -3.05 0.19 -6.24
C GLU A 154 -2.43 1.52 -6.68
N LEU A 155 -3.17 2.38 -7.36
CA LEU A 155 -2.72 3.73 -7.73
C LEU A 155 -2.54 4.61 -6.50
N GLU A 156 -3.46 4.56 -5.52
CA GLU A 156 -3.31 5.28 -4.25
C GLU A 156 -2.08 4.80 -3.49
N ARG A 157 -1.86 3.48 -3.43
CA ARG A 157 -0.67 2.89 -2.80
C ARG A 157 0.62 3.34 -3.47
N GLN A 158 0.66 3.34 -4.81
CA GLN A 158 1.83 3.79 -5.58
C GLN A 158 2.09 5.29 -5.40
N ASN A 159 1.03 6.11 -5.40
CA ASN A 159 1.15 7.54 -5.15
C ASN A 159 1.67 7.84 -3.74
N ALA A 160 1.09 7.20 -2.72
CA ALA A 160 1.55 7.35 -1.34
C ALA A 160 3.02 6.92 -1.19
N LYS A 161 3.41 5.80 -1.81
CA LYS A 161 4.79 5.34 -1.85
C LYS A 161 5.71 6.36 -2.53
N GLY A 162 5.33 6.89 -3.69
CA GLY A 162 6.11 7.88 -4.42
C GLY A 162 6.34 9.17 -3.61
N VAL A 163 5.33 9.62 -2.87
CA VAL A 163 5.47 10.78 -1.97
C VAL A 163 6.45 10.49 -0.83
N LEU A 164 6.36 9.30 -0.21
CA LEU A 164 7.29 8.90 0.84
C LEU A 164 8.72 8.75 0.32
N ASP A 165 8.90 8.15 -0.86
CA ASP A 165 10.20 8.01 -1.50
C ASP A 165 10.84 9.39 -1.77
N ALA A 166 10.06 10.38 -2.24
CA ALA A 166 10.52 11.75 -2.46
C ALA A 166 10.93 12.46 -1.16
N ILE A 167 10.18 12.21 -0.06
CA ILE A 167 10.55 12.71 1.27
C ILE A 167 11.85 12.05 1.73
N ASP A 168 11.98 10.74 1.57
CA ASP A 168 13.16 9.97 1.98
C ASP A 168 14.43 10.38 1.21
N GLU A 169 14.30 10.81 -0.04
CA GLU A 169 15.43 11.30 -0.83
C GLU A 169 15.88 12.71 -0.44
N SER A 170 14.94 13.57 -0.02
CA SER A 170 15.18 15.01 0.10
C SER A 170 15.30 15.52 1.53
N TYR A 171 14.69 14.84 2.50
CA TYR A 171 14.54 15.33 3.87
C TYR A 171 14.99 14.30 4.90
N GLY A 172 15.40 14.80 6.06
CA GLY A 172 15.50 13.96 7.26
C GLY A 172 14.11 13.62 7.79
N TYR A 173 13.81 12.34 7.91
CA TYR A 173 12.52 11.82 8.39
C TYR A 173 12.72 10.95 9.62
N ILE A 174 11.90 11.14 10.66
CA ILE A 174 11.92 10.34 11.88
C ILE A 174 10.53 10.25 12.49
N GLU A 175 10.19 9.10 13.04
CA GLU A 175 8.93 8.81 13.73
C GLU A 175 9.14 8.59 15.22
N PHE A 176 8.16 9.02 16.01
CA PHE A 176 8.13 8.84 17.45
C PHE A 176 6.80 8.26 17.91
N ASP A 177 6.81 7.49 18.99
CA ASP A 177 5.60 7.18 19.73
C ASP A 177 5.08 8.42 20.47
N LEU A 178 3.95 8.30 21.16
CA LEU A 178 3.36 9.40 21.93
C LEU A 178 4.18 9.79 23.16
N GLY A 179 5.07 8.91 23.62
CA GLY A 179 6.04 9.19 24.68
C GLY A 179 7.30 9.89 24.17
N GLY A 180 7.43 10.13 22.87
CA GLY A 180 8.61 10.75 22.27
C GLY A 180 9.77 9.80 22.02
N ASN A 181 9.55 8.47 22.06
CA ASN A 181 10.58 7.49 21.76
C ASN A 181 10.65 7.22 20.26
N VAL A 182 11.84 7.07 19.73
CA VAL A 182 12.12 6.84 18.31
C VAL A 182 11.58 5.48 17.88
N LEU A 183 10.72 5.48 16.87
CA LEU A 183 10.21 4.28 16.20
C LEU A 183 11.04 3.93 14.97
N GLN A 184 11.29 4.92 14.11
CA GLN A 184 12.00 4.76 12.84
C GLN A 184 12.63 6.09 12.42
N ALA A 185 13.71 6.03 11.64
CA ALA A 185 14.32 7.18 10.98
C ALA A 185 14.90 6.78 9.62
N ASN A 186 14.92 7.72 8.67
CA ASN A 186 15.54 7.50 7.38
C ASN A 186 17.05 7.81 7.40
N LYS A 187 17.72 7.43 6.31
CA LYS A 187 19.18 7.62 6.16
C LYS A 187 19.61 9.09 6.28
N ASN A 188 18.78 10.02 5.77
CA ASN A 188 19.11 11.44 5.80
C ASN A 188 19.08 12.01 7.22
N PHE A 189 18.05 11.63 8.02
CA PHE A 189 18.02 12.04 9.43
C PHE A 189 19.16 11.42 10.22
N LEU A 190 19.46 10.13 10.01
CA LEU A 190 20.55 9.43 10.68
C LEU A 190 21.92 10.08 10.36
N ALA A 191 22.16 10.43 9.09
CA ALA A 191 23.35 11.15 8.68
C ALA A 191 23.46 12.53 9.34
N LEU A 192 22.33 13.26 9.39
CA LEU A 192 22.25 14.59 9.99
C LEU A 192 22.62 14.61 11.47
N VAL A 193 22.17 13.60 12.23
CA VAL A 193 22.43 13.50 13.67
C VAL A 193 23.64 12.62 14.02
N GLU A 194 24.29 12.01 13.01
CA GLU A 194 25.49 11.16 13.15
C GLU A 194 25.25 9.87 13.96
N TYR A 195 24.03 9.32 13.93
CA TYR A 195 23.66 8.08 14.60
C TYR A 195 23.29 6.98 13.61
N GLN A 196 23.41 5.72 14.07
CA GLN A 196 22.75 4.59 13.40
C GLN A 196 21.38 4.34 14.03
N LEU A 197 20.48 3.69 13.29
CA LEU A 197 19.11 3.48 13.76
C LEU A 197 19.04 2.65 15.05
N ASP A 198 19.81 1.59 15.15
CA ASP A 198 19.90 0.71 16.33
C ASP A 198 20.39 1.42 17.60
N GLU A 199 21.16 2.50 17.44
CA GLU A 199 21.63 3.32 18.56
C GLU A 199 20.53 4.22 19.14
N ILE A 200 19.54 4.59 18.34
CA ILE A 200 18.49 5.57 18.74
C ILE A 200 17.09 4.98 18.83
N LYS A 201 16.81 3.85 18.21
CA LYS A 201 15.52 3.19 18.27
C LYS A 201 15.11 2.89 19.71
N GLY A 202 13.89 3.30 20.09
CA GLY A 202 13.38 3.21 21.46
C GLY A 202 13.96 4.26 22.43
N LYS A 203 14.95 5.07 22.03
CA LYS A 203 15.42 6.19 22.86
C LYS A 203 14.54 7.41 22.67
N HIS A 204 14.43 8.20 23.73
CA HIS A 204 13.61 9.40 23.70
C HIS A 204 14.26 10.51 22.86
N HIS A 205 13.46 11.33 22.20
CA HIS A 205 13.83 12.51 21.39
C HIS A 205 14.85 13.44 22.07
N ARG A 206 14.84 13.51 23.41
CA ARG A 206 15.81 14.31 24.18
C ARG A 206 17.29 13.96 23.89
N THR A 207 17.55 12.80 23.30
CA THR A 207 18.88 12.37 22.83
C THR A 207 19.49 13.40 21.88
N PHE A 208 18.68 14.12 21.12
CA PHE A 208 19.10 15.11 20.12
C PHE A 208 19.00 16.56 20.64
N VAL A 209 18.65 16.77 21.90
CA VAL A 209 18.38 18.09 22.49
C VAL A 209 19.38 18.34 23.59
N ASP A 210 19.83 19.61 23.69
CA ASP A 210 20.70 20.04 24.80
C ASP A 210 20.04 19.74 26.15
N PRO A 211 20.74 19.12 27.11
CA PRO A 211 20.17 18.84 28.44
C PRO A 211 19.61 20.07 29.14
N SER A 212 20.18 21.26 28.92
CA SER A 212 19.65 22.52 29.48
C SER A 212 18.27 22.87 28.95
N GLN A 213 17.97 22.49 27.70
CA GLN A 213 16.67 22.74 27.08
C GLN A 213 15.67 21.61 27.33
N SER A 214 16.12 20.36 27.33
CA SER A 214 15.23 19.20 27.50
C SER A 214 14.62 19.08 28.89
N ASN A 215 15.14 19.81 29.87
CA ASN A 215 14.63 19.86 31.25
C ASN A 215 13.68 21.05 31.51
N LEU A 216 13.47 21.91 30.53
CA LEU A 216 12.59 23.07 30.67
C LEU A 216 11.12 22.70 30.55
N PRO A 217 10.20 23.42 31.21
CA PRO A 217 8.76 23.19 31.08
C PRO A 217 8.25 23.28 29.63
N GLU A 218 8.86 24.13 28.81
CA GLU A 218 8.52 24.33 27.40
C GLU A 218 8.73 23.03 26.58
N TYR A 219 9.71 22.21 26.94
CA TYR A 219 9.94 20.93 26.29
C TYR A 219 8.81 19.92 26.62
N ALA A 220 8.33 19.91 27.86
CA ALA A 220 7.16 19.09 28.23
C ALA A 220 5.89 19.59 27.54
N GLN A 221 5.71 20.91 27.46
CA GLN A 221 4.58 21.51 26.76
C GLN A 221 4.61 21.22 25.26
N PHE A 222 5.78 21.21 24.63
CA PHE A 222 5.96 20.82 23.23
C PHE A 222 5.37 19.43 22.95
N TRP A 223 5.68 18.42 23.78
CA TRP A 223 5.14 17.06 23.62
C TRP A 223 3.64 17.00 23.98
N ALA A 224 3.18 17.75 24.97
CA ALA A 224 1.77 17.84 25.30
C ALA A 224 0.95 18.42 24.14
N ASP A 225 1.44 19.46 23.48
CA ASP A 225 0.80 20.06 22.30
C ASP A 225 0.72 19.09 21.12
N LEU A 226 1.80 18.35 20.84
CA LEU A 226 1.81 17.31 19.81
C LEU A 226 0.79 16.21 20.09
N ASN A 227 0.72 15.75 21.32
CA ASN A 227 -0.26 14.73 21.75
C ASN A 227 -1.70 15.26 21.77
N ALA A 228 -1.89 16.59 21.86
CA ALA A 228 -3.18 17.25 21.69
C ALA A 228 -3.54 17.52 20.21
N GLY A 229 -2.69 17.12 19.27
CA GLY A 229 -2.96 17.28 17.83
C GLY A 229 -2.44 18.56 17.21
N LYS A 230 -1.63 19.35 17.93
CA LYS A 230 -1.07 20.60 17.43
C LYS A 230 0.30 20.33 16.80
N ALA A 231 0.42 20.52 15.49
CA ALA A 231 1.70 20.46 14.80
C ALA A 231 2.63 21.59 15.24
N GLN A 232 3.94 21.30 15.23
CA GLN A 232 4.98 22.27 15.57
C GLN A 232 5.87 22.49 14.35
N ASN A 233 6.08 23.76 13.96
CA ASN A 233 6.94 24.13 12.83
C ASN A 233 7.86 25.26 13.28
N ASN A 234 9.17 25.01 13.34
CA ASN A 234 10.15 25.99 13.77
C ASN A 234 11.57 25.59 13.34
N VAL A 235 12.51 26.51 13.56
CA VAL A 235 13.95 26.24 13.52
C VAL A 235 14.37 25.79 14.92
N PHE A 236 15.01 24.64 15.00
CA PHE A 236 15.42 24.03 16.25
C PHE A 236 16.93 23.80 16.28
N LYS A 237 17.57 24.15 17.38
CA LYS A 237 18.93 23.75 17.68
C LYS A 237 18.94 22.28 18.14
N ARG A 238 19.84 21.47 17.59
CA ARG A 238 19.99 20.05 17.94
C ARG A 238 21.46 19.73 18.13
N ILE A 239 21.73 18.62 18.81
CA ILE A 239 23.08 18.12 19.11
C ILE A 239 23.25 16.76 18.43
N THR A 240 24.33 16.61 17.66
CA THR A 240 24.70 15.35 17.01
C THR A 240 25.40 14.40 18.01
N LYS A 241 25.69 13.17 17.60
CA LYS A 241 26.43 12.20 18.37
C LYS A 241 27.84 12.69 18.75
N SER A 242 28.50 13.39 17.83
CA SER A 242 29.83 14.01 18.07
C SER A 242 29.75 15.29 18.91
N ARG A 243 28.57 15.65 19.45
CA ARG A 243 28.32 16.88 20.23
C ARG A 243 28.37 18.18 19.41
N LYS A 244 28.34 18.09 18.09
CA LYS A 244 28.24 19.25 17.22
C LYS A 244 26.83 19.84 17.29
N GLU A 245 26.75 21.17 17.36
CA GLU A 245 25.49 21.90 17.26
C GLU A 245 25.08 22.03 15.79
N ILE A 246 23.83 21.72 15.52
CA ILE A 246 23.20 21.87 14.20
C ILE A 246 21.86 22.62 14.35
N TRP A 247 21.50 23.35 13.32
CA TRP A 247 20.21 24.00 13.21
C TRP A 247 19.35 23.31 12.15
N ILE A 248 18.16 22.93 12.52
CA ILE A 248 17.23 22.25 11.62
C ILE A 248 15.92 23.01 11.53
N GLN A 249 15.48 23.30 10.32
CA GLN A 249 14.07 23.64 10.07
C GLN A 249 13.28 22.35 10.12
N ALA A 250 12.29 22.24 11.01
CA ALA A 250 11.55 21.00 11.17
C ALA A 250 10.07 21.22 11.44
N VAL A 251 9.27 20.31 10.87
CA VAL A 251 7.85 20.16 11.18
C VAL A 251 7.66 18.85 11.94
N TYR A 252 7.00 18.93 13.10
CA TYR A 252 6.49 17.78 13.84
C TYR A 252 4.98 17.72 13.67
N ALA A 253 4.47 16.61 13.17
CA ALA A 253 3.06 16.43 12.89
C ALA A 253 2.51 15.17 13.56
N PRO A 254 1.40 15.28 14.33
CA PRO A 254 0.70 14.12 14.84
C PRO A 254 -0.03 13.38 13.72
N VAL A 255 0.15 12.06 13.65
CA VAL A 255 -0.53 11.17 12.70
C VAL A 255 -1.71 10.51 13.39
N LYS A 256 -2.87 10.57 12.74
CA LYS A 256 -4.13 10.06 13.26
C LYS A 256 -4.56 8.79 12.53
N ASP A 257 -5.23 7.91 13.25
CA ASP A 257 -5.94 6.76 12.68
C ASP A 257 -7.29 7.19 12.06
N GLU A 258 -8.01 6.23 11.50
CA GLU A 258 -9.35 6.43 10.91
C GLU A 258 -10.41 6.94 11.89
N MET A 259 -10.19 6.75 13.19
CA MET A 259 -11.05 7.26 14.26
C MET A 259 -10.62 8.62 14.78
N GLY A 260 -9.59 9.23 14.17
CA GLY A 260 -9.05 10.52 14.56
C GLY A 260 -8.12 10.49 15.78
N ARG A 261 -7.76 9.30 16.31
CA ARG A 261 -6.86 9.15 17.46
C ARG A 261 -5.41 9.23 17.01
N ILE A 262 -4.62 10.06 17.69
CA ILE A 262 -3.20 10.16 17.42
C ILE A 262 -2.50 8.88 17.88
N PHE A 263 -1.66 8.30 17.03
CA PHE A 263 -0.93 7.07 17.35
C PHE A 263 0.59 7.19 17.19
N LYS A 264 1.08 8.21 16.48
CA LYS A 264 2.51 8.53 16.37
C LYS A 264 2.72 10.00 16.00
N ILE A 265 3.94 10.48 16.19
CA ILE A 265 4.40 11.79 15.75
C ILE A 265 5.44 11.58 14.64
N VAL A 266 5.27 12.28 13.54
CA VAL A 266 6.23 12.29 12.41
C VAL A 266 6.96 13.62 12.40
N LYS A 267 8.27 13.57 12.14
CA LYS A 267 9.09 14.78 11.95
C LYS A 267 9.75 14.73 10.58
N ILE A 268 9.65 15.84 9.87
CA ILE A 268 10.42 16.12 8.65
C ILE A 268 11.34 17.30 8.94
N ALA A 269 12.62 17.18 8.57
CA ALA A 269 13.63 18.16 8.91
C ALA A 269 14.61 18.40 7.75
N THR A 270 15.07 19.64 7.65
CA THR A 270 16.14 20.11 6.74
C THR A 270 17.26 20.75 7.56
N ASP A 271 18.51 20.47 7.23
CA ASP A 271 19.65 21.17 7.80
C ASP A 271 19.70 22.62 7.27
N VAL A 272 19.67 23.58 8.17
CA VAL A 272 19.80 25.01 7.88
C VAL A 272 20.98 25.63 8.63
N THR A 273 21.94 24.81 9.09
CA THR A 273 23.09 25.23 9.89
C THR A 273 23.92 26.26 9.15
N ALA A 274 24.23 26.00 7.87
CA ALA A 274 25.02 26.92 7.05
C ALA A 274 24.33 28.28 6.89
N GLN A 275 23.01 28.27 6.63
CA GLN A 275 22.21 29.50 6.48
C GLN A 275 22.15 30.32 7.77
N ILE A 276 21.92 29.65 8.91
CA ILE A 276 21.88 30.32 10.22
C ILE A 276 23.24 30.89 10.59
N ASN A 277 24.32 30.14 10.38
CA ASN A 277 25.67 30.62 10.68
C ASN A 277 26.05 31.82 9.79
N ALA A 278 25.72 31.78 8.50
CA ALA A 278 25.96 32.92 7.60
C ALA A 278 25.15 34.15 8.02
N ALA A 279 23.88 33.99 8.38
CA ALA A 279 23.04 35.07 8.89
C ALA A 279 23.60 35.69 10.20
N ASN A 280 24.07 34.86 11.13
CA ASN A 280 24.68 35.33 12.38
C ASN A 280 25.99 36.07 12.11
N MET A 281 26.86 35.56 11.24
CA MET A 281 28.09 36.25 10.83
C MET A 281 27.81 37.64 10.21
N LEU A 282 26.81 37.71 9.32
CA LEU A 282 26.40 38.97 8.72
C LEU A 282 25.87 39.98 9.78
N LYS A 283 25.02 39.48 10.69
CA LYS A 283 24.49 40.29 11.80
C LYS A 283 25.60 40.88 12.66
N GLU A 284 26.54 40.02 13.07
CA GLU A 284 27.70 40.45 13.85
C GLU A 284 28.56 41.49 13.11
N ALA A 285 28.78 41.29 11.80
CA ALA A 285 29.53 42.25 10.99
C ALA A 285 28.83 43.61 10.91
N VAL A 286 27.49 43.62 10.74
CA VAL A 286 26.68 44.86 10.73
C VAL A 286 26.72 45.54 12.08
N GLU A 287 26.56 44.83 13.19
CA GLU A 287 26.63 45.38 14.54
C GLU A 287 28.00 46.02 14.84
N GLN A 288 29.08 45.33 14.41
CA GLN A 288 30.44 45.86 14.55
C GLN A 288 30.64 47.15 13.71
N ALA A 289 30.17 47.15 12.46
CA ALA A 289 30.25 48.35 11.62
C ALA A 289 29.47 49.51 12.19
N GLN A 290 28.26 49.25 12.70
CA GLN A 290 27.45 50.29 13.37
C GLN A 290 28.17 50.84 14.61
N LYS A 291 28.78 50.02 15.45
CA LYS A 291 29.53 50.42 16.64
C LYS A 291 30.70 51.29 16.27
N VAL A 292 31.51 50.91 15.29
CA VAL A 292 32.66 51.74 14.81
C VAL A 292 32.19 53.05 14.21
N THR A 293 31.12 53.05 13.42
CA THR A 293 30.56 54.27 12.81
C THR A 293 30.01 55.20 13.85
N SER A 294 29.33 54.70 14.88
CA SER A 294 28.85 55.53 15.99
C SER A 294 29.99 56.18 16.79
N ALA A 295 31.02 55.38 17.13
CA ALA A 295 32.22 55.90 17.81
C ALA A 295 32.93 57.00 17.01
N ALA A 296 33.07 56.80 15.70
CA ALA A 296 33.66 57.80 14.78
C ALA A 296 32.84 59.12 14.75
N LYS A 297 31.50 59.01 14.76
CA LYS A 297 30.58 60.18 14.86
C LYS A 297 30.81 60.96 16.13
N ASP A 298 31.11 60.29 17.24
CA ASP A 298 31.36 60.88 18.53
C ASP A 298 32.85 61.33 18.71
N GLY A 299 33.65 61.27 17.63
CA GLY A 299 35.06 61.72 17.59
C GLY A 299 36.09 60.65 18.00
N ASP A 300 35.67 59.43 18.34
CA ASP A 300 36.58 58.31 18.62
C ASP A 300 36.96 57.58 17.34
N LEU A 301 38.13 57.88 16.78
CA LEU A 301 38.68 57.24 15.59
C LEU A 301 39.60 56.05 15.91
N SER A 302 39.67 55.64 17.17
CA SER A 302 40.52 54.50 17.59
C SER A 302 39.88 53.14 17.35
N GLN A 303 38.55 53.07 17.20
CA GLN A 303 37.80 51.81 16.99
C GLN A 303 38.13 51.20 15.64
N ARG A 304 38.22 49.88 15.61
CA ARG A 304 38.49 49.08 14.40
C ARG A 304 37.54 47.89 14.32
N ILE A 305 37.15 47.47 13.12
CA ILE A 305 36.48 46.19 12.91
C ILE A 305 37.52 45.10 12.93
N PRO A 306 37.42 44.10 13.86
CA PRO A 306 38.30 42.96 13.83
C PRO A 306 38.11 42.17 12.52
N LEU A 307 39.24 41.91 11.81
CA LEU A 307 39.21 41.15 10.54
C LEU A 307 39.56 39.67 10.73
N ASP A 308 40.00 39.28 11.94
CA ASP A 308 40.38 37.92 12.26
C ASP A 308 39.21 36.94 12.05
N GLY A 309 39.41 35.91 11.21
CA GLY A 309 38.36 34.92 10.84
C GLY A 309 37.33 35.37 9.81
N LYS A 310 37.47 36.55 9.22
CA LYS A 310 36.59 37.06 8.14
C LYS A 310 37.26 36.92 6.80
N THR A 311 37.35 35.69 6.29
CA THR A 311 37.71 35.43 4.88
C THR A 311 36.45 35.53 4.05
N GLY A 312 36.44 36.44 3.05
CA GLY A 312 35.37 36.59 2.09
C GLY A 312 35.21 35.43 1.13
#